data_ef016cba612d14d60c71120587610e6a
#
_entry.id   ef016cba612d14d60c71120587610e6a
#
_cell.length_a   1.000
_cell.length_b   1.000
_cell.length_c   1.000
_cell.angle_alpha   90.00
_cell.angle_beta   90.00
_cell.angle_gamma   90.00
#
_symmetry.space_group_name_H-M   'P 1'
#
loop_
_entity.id
_entity.type
_entity.pdbx_description
1 polymer ?
#
loop_
_entity_poly.entity_id
_entity_poly.type
_entity_poly.pdbx_seq_one_letter_code
_entity_poly.pdbx_strand_id
1 'polypeptide(L)'
;MIMNILCTAPVRGFEKTVHFLQSKANTTFLEYPKYEEVLSIIHKFDGFMPNARMQIDANLLENARNLRVVYQPSLGRDHIDETACKKKNIRVYGLSDDRIFQSTLWSTAEFTFGLILLILKKYRESSNAVTEFGNWRNTDFIGSDLRGKTVGIL
;
A
#
# COMPACT_ATOMS: atom_id res chain seq x y z
N MET A 1 -4.15 30.08 1.82
CA MET A 1 -4.75 29.32 0.69
C MET A 1 -4.90 27.87 1.14
N ILE A 2 -6.11 27.33 1.09
CA ILE A 2 -6.38 25.93 1.45
C ILE A 2 -5.97 25.06 0.25
N MET A 3 -5.15 24.04 0.48
CA MET A 3 -4.70 23.12 -0.58
C MET A 3 -5.84 22.19 -1.01
N ASN A 4 -5.93 21.91 -2.31
CA ASN A 4 -6.79 20.87 -2.85
C ASN A 4 -5.98 19.57 -2.97
N ILE A 5 -6.42 18.52 -2.30
CA ILE A 5 -5.73 17.21 -2.28
C ILE A 5 -6.62 16.16 -2.93
N LEU A 6 -6.07 15.40 -3.85
CA LEU A 6 -6.66 14.17 -4.34
C LEU A 6 -6.08 12.98 -3.53
N CYS A 7 -6.94 12.19 -2.93
CA CYS A 7 -6.57 10.95 -2.25
C CYS A 7 -7.20 9.76 -2.97
N THR A 8 -6.38 8.89 -3.56
CA THR A 8 -6.81 7.62 -4.16
C THR A 8 -6.35 6.41 -3.36
N ALA A 9 -5.64 6.64 -2.25
CA ALA A 9 -5.33 5.60 -1.28
C ALA A 9 -6.62 5.08 -0.62
N PRO A 10 -6.70 3.79 -0.28
CA PRO A 10 -7.85 3.24 0.40
C PRO A 10 -7.98 3.85 1.80
N VAL A 11 -9.10 4.50 2.07
CA VAL A 11 -9.38 5.14 3.37
C VAL A 11 -10.59 4.52 4.07
N ARG A 12 -11.22 3.52 3.47
CA ARG A 12 -12.34 2.80 4.04
C ARG A 12 -11.95 2.13 5.37
N GLY A 13 -12.67 2.44 6.44
CA GLY A 13 -12.33 1.98 7.79
C GLY A 13 -11.29 2.84 8.52
N PHE A 14 -10.86 3.96 7.92
CA PHE A 14 -9.91 4.91 8.51
C PHE A 14 -10.53 6.30 8.73
N GLU A 15 -11.69 6.36 9.36
CA GLU A 15 -12.50 7.59 9.54
C GLU A 15 -11.69 8.71 10.21
N LYS A 16 -10.83 8.38 11.18
CA LYS A 16 -9.95 9.36 11.84
C LYS A 16 -8.99 10.01 10.84
N THR A 17 -8.46 9.25 9.88
CA THR A 17 -7.57 9.76 8.83
C THR A 17 -8.36 10.66 7.87
N VAL A 18 -9.56 10.27 7.48
CA VAL A 18 -10.44 11.07 6.63
C VAL A 18 -10.74 12.41 7.29
N HIS A 19 -11.21 12.41 8.54
CA HIS A 19 -11.48 13.64 9.29
C HIS A 19 -10.25 14.53 9.45
N PHE A 20 -9.08 13.91 9.73
CA PHE A 20 -7.83 14.66 9.83
C PHE A 20 -7.49 15.35 8.52
N LEU A 21 -7.51 14.65 7.39
CA LEU A 21 -7.22 15.23 6.07
C LEU A 21 -8.19 16.35 5.73
N GLN A 22 -9.49 16.14 5.93
CA GLN A 22 -10.53 17.15 5.68
C GLN A 22 -10.40 18.38 6.59
N SER A 23 -9.86 18.22 7.80
CA SER A 23 -9.61 19.35 8.70
C SER A 23 -8.42 20.20 8.28
N LYS A 24 -7.51 19.68 7.43
CA LYS A 24 -6.27 20.35 7.02
C LYS A 24 -6.30 20.86 5.57
N ALA A 25 -7.09 20.23 4.70
CA ALA A 25 -7.13 20.53 3.29
C ALA A 25 -8.51 20.20 2.69
N ASN A 26 -8.79 20.80 1.53
CA ASN A 26 -9.94 20.41 0.72
C ASN A 26 -9.60 19.08 0.02
N THR A 27 -9.99 17.96 0.63
CA THR A 27 -9.60 16.62 0.18
C THR A 27 -10.74 15.92 -0.56
N THR A 28 -10.45 15.51 -1.80
CA THR A 28 -11.31 14.65 -2.62
C THR A 28 -10.83 13.22 -2.50
N PHE A 29 -11.72 12.31 -2.14
CA PHE A 29 -11.43 10.88 -2.03
C PHE A 29 -12.03 10.12 -3.21
N LEU A 30 -11.18 9.36 -3.92
CA LEU A 30 -11.58 8.44 -4.98
C LEU A 30 -10.86 7.10 -4.75
N GLU A 31 -11.58 6.12 -4.23
CA GLU A 31 -10.98 4.80 -3.98
C GLU A 31 -10.84 4.02 -5.30
N TYR A 32 -9.60 3.64 -5.62
CA TYR A 32 -9.25 2.82 -6.79
C TYR A 32 -9.80 3.33 -8.14
N PRO A 33 -9.66 4.64 -8.45
CA PRO A 33 -10.10 5.17 -9.74
C PRO A 33 -9.27 4.56 -10.88
N LYS A 34 -9.80 4.62 -12.09
CA LYS A 34 -9.04 4.33 -13.30
C LYS A 34 -8.02 5.44 -13.56
N TYR A 35 -6.96 5.11 -14.29
CA TYR A 35 -5.91 6.08 -14.65
C TYR A 35 -6.49 7.30 -15.37
N GLU A 36 -7.39 7.08 -16.34
CA GLU A 36 -8.02 8.14 -17.15
C GLU A 36 -8.88 9.08 -16.30
N GLU A 37 -9.51 8.58 -15.27
CA GLU A 37 -10.28 9.40 -14.33
C GLU A 37 -9.36 10.37 -13.59
N VAL A 38 -8.24 9.86 -13.07
CA VAL A 38 -7.25 10.72 -12.39
C VAL A 38 -6.63 11.69 -13.37
N LEU A 39 -6.25 11.24 -14.58
CA LEU A 39 -5.67 12.07 -15.62
C LEU A 39 -6.56 13.27 -15.97
N SER A 40 -7.88 13.06 -16.02
CA SER A 40 -8.85 14.11 -16.37
C SER A 40 -9.00 15.20 -15.31
N ILE A 41 -8.69 14.93 -14.04
CA ILE A 41 -8.95 15.84 -12.92
C ILE A 41 -7.69 16.32 -12.20
N ILE A 42 -6.54 15.66 -12.37
CA ILE A 42 -5.32 15.90 -11.59
C ILE A 42 -4.86 17.36 -11.65
N HIS A 43 -5.15 18.07 -12.73
CA HIS A 43 -4.83 19.48 -12.92
C HIS A 43 -5.49 20.42 -11.88
N LYS A 44 -6.52 19.94 -11.16
CA LYS A 44 -7.26 20.72 -10.15
C LYS A 44 -6.62 20.66 -8.76
N PHE A 45 -5.62 19.80 -8.56
CA PHE A 45 -5.10 19.48 -7.25
C PHE A 45 -3.67 19.97 -7.05
N ASP A 46 -3.39 20.43 -5.83
CA ASP A 46 -2.06 20.86 -5.36
C ASP A 46 -1.27 19.69 -4.78
N GLY A 47 -1.97 18.71 -4.21
CA GLY A 47 -1.40 17.51 -3.61
C GLY A 47 -2.06 16.23 -4.11
N PHE A 48 -1.30 15.18 -4.23
CA PHE A 48 -1.79 13.85 -4.62
C PHE A 48 -1.31 12.78 -3.65
N MET A 49 -2.24 11.97 -3.16
CA MET A 49 -2.02 10.84 -2.29
C MET A 49 -2.47 9.57 -3.01
N PRO A 50 -1.59 8.95 -3.83
CA PRO A 50 -1.95 7.84 -4.69
C PRO A 50 -2.13 6.53 -3.91
N ASN A 51 -2.90 5.61 -4.48
CA ASN A 51 -2.80 4.20 -4.12
C ASN A 51 -1.58 3.57 -4.82
N ALA A 52 -1.06 2.47 -4.27
CA ALA A 52 0.15 1.81 -4.78
C ALA A 52 0.01 1.14 -6.17
N ARG A 53 -1.19 1.11 -6.74
CA ARG A 53 -1.46 0.55 -8.08
C ARG A 53 -1.49 1.61 -9.17
N MET A 54 -1.53 2.89 -8.79
CA MET A 54 -1.61 4.02 -9.71
C MET A 54 -0.20 4.39 -10.19
N GLN A 55 0.05 4.27 -11.49
CA GLN A 55 1.29 4.74 -12.08
C GLN A 55 1.30 6.28 -12.13
N ILE A 56 2.32 6.87 -11.57
CA ILE A 56 2.56 8.32 -11.60
C ILE A 56 3.69 8.56 -12.61
N ASP A 57 3.33 8.47 -13.87
CA ASP A 57 4.25 8.60 -15.00
C ASP A 57 4.35 10.03 -15.52
N ALA A 58 5.21 10.23 -16.50
CA ALA A 58 5.42 11.53 -17.14
C ALA A 58 4.13 12.10 -17.73
N ASN A 59 3.27 11.26 -18.34
CA ASN A 59 2.02 11.70 -18.96
C ASN A 59 1.04 12.27 -17.92
N LEU A 60 0.86 11.57 -16.79
CA LEU A 60 0.02 12.06 -15.69
C LEU A 60 0.58 13.37 -15.14
N LEU A 61 1.90 13.43 -14.94
CA LEU A 61 2.57 14.61 -14.42
C LEU A 61 2.53 15.81 -15.39
N GLU A 62 2.50 15.59 -16.70
CA GLU A 62 2.30 16.66 -17.67
C GLU A 62 0.95 17.34 -17.54
N ASN A 63 -0.08 16.59 -17.21
CA ASN A 63 -1.43 17.08 -16.96
C ASN A 63 -1.61 17.68 -15.55
N ALA A 64 -0.72 17.39 -14.63
CA ALA A 64 -0.79 17.83 -13.23
C ALA A 64 -0.22 19.25 -13.03
N ARG A 65 -0.81 20.25 -13.69
CA ARG A 65 -0.29 21.64 -13.78
C ARG A 65 -0.13 22.35 -12.44
N ASN A 66 -1.00 22.05 -11.47
CA ASN A 66 -1.01 22.66 -10.15
C ASN A 66 -0.33 21.80 -9.08
N LEU A 67 0.04 20.56 -9.42
CA LEU A 67 0.57 19.61 -8.46
C LEU A 67 1.93 20.05 -7.92
N ARG A 68 2.07 20.07 -6.61
CA ARG A 68 3.26 20.52 -5.88
C ARG A 68 3.86 19.43 -5.01
N VAL A 69 3.04 18.46 -4.62
CA VAL A 69 3.46 17.37 -3.73
C VAL A 69 2.72 16.07 -4.04
N VAL A 70 3.47 14.97 -4.03
CA VAL A 70 2.94 13.61 -4.00
C VAL A 70 3.34 13.02 -2.65
N TYR A 71 2.38 12.46 -1.92
CA TYR A 71 2.64 11.74 -0.67
C TYR A 71 2.23 10.28 -0.81
N GLN A 72 3.20 9.37 -0.72
CA GLN A 72 2.96 7.93 -0.80
C GLN A 72 2.76 7.32 0.60
N PRO A 73 1.54 6.85 0.92
CA PRO A 73 1.24 6.28 2.24
C PRO A 73 1.68 4.81 2.39
N SER A 74 2.67 4.38 1.61
CA SER A 74 3.30 3.05 1.71
C SER A 74 4.82 3.17 1.57
N LEU A 75 5.53 2.07 1.82
CA LEU A 75 7.00 2.06 1.73
C LEU A 75 7.51 2.08 0.29
N GLY A 76 6.86 1.35 -0.63
CA GLY A 76 7.26 1.28 -2.04
C GLY A 76 6.88 2.54 -2.81
N ARG A 77 7.76 2.98 -3.73
CA ARG A 77 7.57 4.14 -4.62
C ARG A 77 7.90 3.84 -6.09
N ASP A 78 8.09 2.59 -6.43
CA ASP A 78 8.44 2.11 -7.76
C ASP A 78 7.42 2.49 -8.85
N HIS A 79 6.19 2.79 -8.46
CA HIS A 79 5.13 3.29 -9.33
C HIS A 79 5.17 4.83 -9.54
N ILE A 80 6.12 5.55 -8.95
CA ILE A 80 6.25 7.01 -9.06
C ILE A 80 7.52 7.35 -9.86
N ASP A 81 7.37 8.04 -10.98
CA ASP A 81 8.50 8.63 -11.70
C ASP A 81 9.04 9.86 -10.94
N GLU A 82 9.90 9.60 -9.96
CA GLU A 82 10.51 10.67 -9.14
C GLU A 82 11.39 11.60 -9.98
N THR A 83 11.95 11.11 -11.10
CA THR A 83 12.74 11.94 -12.01
C THR A 83 11.87 12.96 -12.73
N ALA A 84 10.71 12.54 -13.22
CA ALA A 84 9.75 13.46 -13.83
C ALA A 84 9.17 14.42 -12.79
N CYS A 85 8.87 13.95 -11.58
CA CYS A 85 8.44 14.81 -10.47
C CYS A 85 9.46 15.92 -10.19
N LYS A 86 10.74 15.56 -10.08
CA LYS A 86 11.84 16.51 -9.82
C LYS A 86 11.96 17.56 -10.93
N LYS A 87 11.87 17.15 -12.20
CA LYS A 87 11.90 18.08 -13.36
C LYS A 87 10.78 19.14 -13.29
N LYS A 88 9.65 18.79 -12.71
CA LYS A 88 8.48 19.67 -12.54
C LYS A 88 8.43 20.37 -11.18
N ASN A 89 9.47 20.26 -10.36
CA ASN A 89 9.51 20.79 -8.99
C ASN A 89 8.39 20.23 -8.08
N ILE A 90 7.92 19.01 -8.35
CA ILE A 90 6.96 18.31 -7.52
C ILE A 90 7.74 17.50 -6.47
N ARG A 91 7.45 17.77 -5.19
CA ARG A 91 8.10 17.06 -4.09
C ARG A 91 7.42 15.72 -3.84
N VAL A 92 8.21 14.67 -3.65
CA VAL A 92 7.71 13.34 -3.33
C VAL A 92 8.09 13.01 -1.90
N TYR A 93 7.12 12.65 -1.09
CA TYR A 93 7.29 12.20 0.29
C TYR A 93 6.56 10.88 0.49
N GLY A 94 6.95 10.12 1.51
CA GLY A 94 6.24 8.91 1.88
C GLY A 94 6.75 8.30 3.19
N LEU A 95 6.17 7.20 3.59
CA LEU A 95 6.56 6.48 4.81
C LEU A 95 8.01 6.01 4.78
N SER A 96 8.59 5.81 3.59
CA SER A 96 10.01 5.47 3.43
C SER A 96 10.98 6.59 3.84
N ASP A 97 10.51 7.80 4.07
CA ASP A 97 11.34 8.92 4.54
C ASP A 97 11.39 9.00 6.07
N ASP A 98 10.48 8.33 6.77
CA ASP A 98 10.43 8.30 8.25
C ASP A 98 11.02 6.99 8.78
N ARG A 99 12.32 7.01 9.07
CA ARG A 99 13.05 5.85 9.62
C ARG A 99 12.57 5.44 11.01
N ILE A 100 12.11 6.38 11.82
CA ILE A 100 11.59 6.07 13.15
C ILE A 100 10.28 5.30 13.02
N PHE A 101 9.37 5.79 12.20
CA PHE A 101 8.11 5.10 11.94
C PHE A 101 8.34 3.72 11.29
N GLN A 102 9.27 3.62 10.33
CA GLN A 102 9.61 2.33 9.70
C GLN A 102 10.04 1.27 10.71
N SER A 103 10.80 1.65 11.74
CA SER A 103 11.26 0.72 12.79
C SER A 103 10.11 0.16 13.65
N THR A 104 8.92 0.75 13.57
CA THR A 104 7.71 0.29 14.28
C THR A 104 6.79 -0.59 13.42
N LEU A 105 7.12 -0.82 12.14
CA LEU A 105 6.30 -1.57 11.20
C LEU A 105 6.66 -3.07 11.21
N TRP A 106 6.02 -3.82 12.08
CA TRP A 106 6.22 -5.27 12.21
C TRP A 106 5.28 -6.12 11.35
N SER A 107 4.16 -5.56 10.90
CA SER A 107 3.06 -6.31 10.26
C SER A 107 3.50 -7.17 9.07
N THR A 108 4.39 -6.66 8.21
CA THR A 108 4.89 -7.42 7.04
C THR A 108 5.75 -8.60 7.48
N ALA A 109 6.62 -8.41 8.48
CA ALA A 109 7.47 -9.47 9.02
C ALA A 109 6.61 -10.55 9.69
N GLU A 110 5.66 -10.17 10.52
CA GLU A 110 4.72 -11.07 11.19
C GLU A 110 3.90 -11.88 10.19
N PHE A 111 3.35 -11.22 9.17
CA PHE A 111 2.61 -11.88 8.10
C PHE A 111 3.48 -12.88 7.33
N THR A 112 4.72 -12.50 7.01
CA THR A 112 5.69 -13.37 6.33
C THR A 112 5.99 -14.61 7.16
N PHE A 113 6.22 -14.45 8.47
CA PHE A 113 6.39 -15.57 9.38
C PHE A 113 5.17 -16.48 9.44
N GLY A 114 3.99 -15.88 9.48
CA GLY A 114 2.72 -16.59 9.42
C GLY A 114 2.60 -17.46 8.17
N LEU A 115 2.94 -16.91 7.00
CA LEU A 115 2.94 -17.67 5.73
C LEU A 115 3.95 -18.82 5.71
N ILE A 116 5.16 -18.61 6.25
CA ILE A 116 6.18 -19.66 6.37
C ILE A 116 5.64 -20.82 7.21
N LEU A 117 5.06 -20.54 8.37
CA LEU A 117 4.48 -21.54 9.24
C LEU A 117 3.28 -22.24 8.60
N LEU A 118 2.42 -21.48 7.91
CA LEU A 118 1.25 -22.00 7.20
C LEU A 118 1.64 -23.06 6.16
N ILE A 119 2.70 -22.78 5.38
CA ILE A 119 3.22 -23.70 4.36
C ILE A 119 3.87 -24.92 5.03
N LEU A 120 4.79 -24.71 5.99
CA LEU A 120 5.53 -25.78 6.66
C LEU A 120 4.61 -26.75 7.41
N LYS A 121 3.55 -26.24 8.02
CA LYS A 121 2.60 -27.04 8.80
C LYS A 121 1.42 -27.55 7.98
N LYS A 122 1.39 -27.35 6.67
CA LYS A 122 0.27 -27.73 5.79
C LYS A 122 -1.08 -27.27 6.35
N TYR A 123 -1.10 -26.06 6.93
CA TYR A 123 -2.25 -25.59 7.70
C TYR A 123 -3.53 -25.52 6.85
N ARG A 124 -3.41 -25.07 5.60
CA ARG A 124 -4.54 -24.96 4.68
C ARG A 124 -5.19 -26.32 4.43
N GLU A 125 -4.38 -27.33 4.11
CA GLU A 125 -4.82 -28.68 3.82
C GLU A 125 -5.47 -29.32 5.06
N SER A 126 -4.85 -29.17 6.22
CA SER A 126 -5.40 -29.71 7.47
C SER A 126 -6.69 -29.00 7.90
N SER A 127 -6.76 -27.67 7.72
CA SER A 127 -7.96 -26.90 8.01
C SER A 127 -9.12 -27.32 7.10
N ASN A 128 -8.89 -27.44 5.80
CA ASN A 128 -9.92 -27.88 4.85
C ASN A 128 -10.41 -29.29 5.16
N ALA A 129 -9.50 -30.20 5.53
CA ALA A 129 -9.89 -31.57 5.91
C ALA A 129 -10.84 -31.59 7.12
N VAL A 130 -10.62 -30.72 8.08
CA VAL A 130 -11.53 -30.60 9.25
C VAL A 130 -12.85 -29.94 8.85
N THR A 131 -12.80 -28.82 8.13
CA THR A 131 -14.00 -28.02 7.85
C THR A 131 -14.91 -28.62 6.80
N GLU A 132 -14.33 -29.25 5.76
CA GLU A 132 -15.10 -29.82 4.64
C GLU A 132 -15.45 -31.28 4.85
N PHE A 133 -14.59 -32.05 5.52
CA PHE A 133 -14.72 -33.52 5.62
C PHE A 133 -14.83 -34.03 7.05
N GLY A 134 -14.76 -33.18 8.08
CA GLY A 134 -14.75 -33.59 9.47
C GLY A 134 -13.56 -34.46 9.87
N ASN A 135 -12.53 -34.54 9.03
CA ASN A 135 -11.38 -35.42 9.22
C ASN A 135 -10.23 -34.68 9.93
N TRP A 136 -10.11 -34.88 11.24
CA TRP A 136 -9.10 -34.19 12.07
C TRP A 136 -7.89 -35.11 12.42
N ARG A 137 -7.89 -36.39 12.06
CA ARG A 137 -6.82 -37.35 12.37
C ARG A 137 -6.10 -37.87 11.12
N ASN A 138 -5.77 -36.99 10.18
CA ASN A 138 -5.14 -37.46 8.96
C ASN A 138 -3.62 -37.24 9.01
N THR A 139 -2.85 -38.33 8.88
CA THR A 139 -1.37 -38.30 8.81
C THR A 139 -0.85 -37.63 7.55
N ASP A 140 -1.68 -37.45 6.51
CA ASP A 140 -1.30 -36.80 5.25
C ASP A 140 -0.97 -35.31 5.43
N PHE A 141 -1.41 -34.73 6.55
CA PHE A 141 -1.17 -33.31 6.89
C PHE A 141 -0.01 -33.09 7.88
N ILE A 142 0.82 -34.10 8.07
CA ILE A 142 2.03 -33.95 8.89
C ILE A 142 2.94 -32.94 8.20
N GLY A 143 3.13 -31.79 8.86
CA GLY A 143 4.02 -30.73 8.41
C GLY A 143 5.46 -30.95 8.86
N SER A 144 6.33 -30.04 8.48
CA SER A 144 7.72 -29.97 8.93
C SER A 144 7.90 -28.97 10.06
N ASP A 145 8.93 -29.19 10.89
CA ASP A 145 9.32 -28.18 11.88
C ASP A 145 10.16 -27.08 11.25
N LEU A 146 10.02 -25.87 11.80
CA LEU A 146 10.85 -24.72 11.42
C LEU A 146 12.29 -24.88 11.94
N ARG A 147 12.46 -25.61 13.05
CA ARG A 147 13.77 -25.87 13.67
C ARG A 147 14.73 -26.48 12.66
N GLY A 148 15.92 -25.91 12.54
CA GLY A 148 16.98 -26.38 11.64
C GLY A 148 16.76 -26.05 10.15
N LYS A 149 15.74 -25.26 9.81
CA LYS A 149 15.53 -24.75 8.44
C LYS A 149 16.27 -23.44 8.22
N THR A 150 16.66 -23.21 6.98
CA THR A 150 17.21 -21.93 6.53
C THR A 150 16.18 -21.17 5.74
N VAL A 151 15.99 -19.89 6.04
CA VAL A 151 15.11 -18.96 5.30
C VAL A 151 15.98 -18.01 4.50
N GLY A 152 15.77 -17.96 3.18
CA GLY A 152 16.35 -16.93 2.32
C GLY A 152 15.42 -15.73 2.23
N ILE A 153 16.00 -14.52 2.31
CA ILE A 153 15.27 -13.25 2.11
C ILE A 153 15.93 -12.55 0.92
N LEU A 154 15.12 -12.19 -0.07
CA LEU A 154 15.54 -11.52 -1.31
C LEU A 154 15.13 -10.04 -1.29
#